data_b2dd1bac2b51346be9d9e993b4b380b5
#
_entry.id   b2dd1bac2b51346be9d9e993b4b380b5
#
_cell.length_a   1.000
_cell.length_b   1.000
_cell.length_c   1.000
_cell.angle_alpha   90.00
_cell.angle_beta   90.00
_cell.angle_gamma   90.00
#
_symmetry.space_group_name_H-M   'P 1'
#
loop_
_entity.id
_entity.type
_entity.pdbx_description
1 polymer ?
#
loop_
_entity_poly.entity_id
_entity_poly.type
_entity_poly.pdbx_seq_one_letter_code
_entity_poly.pdbx_strand_id
1 'polypeptide(L)'
;DAQERLQGFRDALAELAPGMPVRIIAGDFNEEAGEAAAQQILSSGEPCDAVFAANDMMAIGCLYALRQAGRRVPEDVAVAGFDDVPLARYLALTTIEVRIAEIGARAVSRLIDMIEGKGAGSGIELQAPQLVARATTAPRSGVAAHG
;
A
#
# COMPACT_ATOMS: atom_id res chain seq x y z
N ASP A 1 -1.99 -1.28 11.79
CA ASP A 1 -0.88 -2.21 11.63
C ASP A 1 -1.06 -3.10 10.38
N ALA A 2 -0.15 -4.07 10.15
CA ALA A 2 -0.20 -4.94 8.96
C ALA A 2 -1.47 -5.78 8.88
N GLN A 3 -1.97 -6.26 10.00
CA GLN A 3 -3.17 -7.10 10.06
C GLN A 3 -4.43 -6.29 9.75
N GLU A 4 -4.51 -5.05 10.21
CA GLU A 4 -5.62 -4.15 9.89
C GLU A 4 -5.62 -3.75 8.41
N ARG A 5 -4.45 -3.50 7.82
CA ARG A 5 -4.30 -3.25 6.37
C ARG A 5 -4.75 -4.46 5.55
N LEU A 6 -4.34 -5.66 5.96
CA LEU A 6 -4.75 -6.91 5.32
C LEU A 6 -6.26 -7.15 5.45
N GLN A 7 -6.83 -6.89 6.64
CA GLN A 7 -8.26 -7.04 6.86
C GLN A 7 -9.06 -6.08 5.98
N GLY A 8 -8.70 -4.79 5.97
CA GLY A 8 -9.34 -3.80 5.10
C GLY A 8 -9.25 -4.17 3.60
N PHE A 9 -8.12 -4.70 3.15
CA PHE A 9 -7.97 -5.21 1.79
C PHE A 9 -8.92 -6.39 1.50
N ARG A 10 -9.04 -7.34 2.42
CA ARG A 10 -9.96 -8.49 2.29
C ARG A 10 -11.42 -8.06 2.27
N ASP A 11 -11.80 -7.13 3.13
CA ASP A 11 -13.15 -6.60 3.21
C ASP A 11 -13.55 -5.90 1.92
N ALA A 12 -12.66 -5.06 1.38
CA ALA A 12 -12.87 -4.39 0.10
C ALA A 12 -13.00 -5.39 -1.07
N LEU A 13 -12.16 -6.42 -1.11
CA LEU A 13 -12.27 -7.44 -2.15
C LEU A 13 -13.55 -8.28 -2.04
N ALA A 14 -13.98 -8.61 -0.83
CA ALA A 14 -15.23 -9.35 -0.61
C ALA A 14 -16.45 -8.56 -1.13
N GLU A 15 -16.40 -7.24 -1.02
CA GLU A 15 -17.46 -6.34 -1.48
C GLU A 15 -17.37 -6.08 -3.00
N LEU A 16 -16.18 -5.72 -3.50
CA LEU A 16 -16.01 -5.19 -4.86
C LEU A 16 -15.72 -6.27 -5.91
N ALA A 17 -15.12 -7.39 -5.50
CA ALA A 17 -14.71 -8.48 -6.39
C ALA A 17 -14.88 -9.85 -5.71
N PRO A 18 -16.12 -10.25 -5.36
CA PRO A 18 -16.36 -11.49 -4.66
C PRO A 18 -15.86 -12.71 -5.47
N GLY A 19 -15.08 -13.57 -4.81
CA GLY A 19 -14.50 -14.76 -5.44
C GLY A 19 -13.17 -14.54 -6.15
N MET A 20 -12.62 -13.32 -6.14
CA MET A 20 -11.27 -13.07 -6.68
C MET A 20 -10.23 -13.86 -5.86
N PRO A 21 -9.35 -14.64 -6.51
CA PRO A 21 -8.31 -15.38 -5.81
C PRO A 21 -7.26 -14.40 -5.24
N VAL A 22 -6.92 -14.58 -3.97
CA VAL A 22 -5.93 -13.76 -3.28
C VAL A 22 -4.85 -14.66 -2.70
N ARG A 23 -3.60 -14.33 -3.00
CA ARG A 23 -2.42 -14.94 -2.40
C ARG A 23 -1.79 -13.97 -1.42
N ILE A 24 -1.50 -14.44 -0.21
CA ILE A 24 -0.85 -13.65 0.82
C ILE A 24 0.56 -14.17 1.01
N ILE A 25 1.53 -13.25 0.94
CA ILE A 25 2.95 -13.54 1.15
C ILE A 25 3.40 -12.70 2.35
N ALA A 26 4.02 -13.35 3.35
CA ALA A 26 4.57 -12.68 4.51
C ALA A 26 5.80 -11.84 4.12
N GLY A 27 6.01 -10.71 4.81
CA GLY A 27 7.15 -9.84 4.62
C GLY A 27 7.45 -9.02 5.88
N ASP A 28 8.61 -8.35 5.88
CA ASP A 28 9.20 -7.64 7.03
C ASP A 28 9.27 -6.12 6.85
N PHE A 29 8.39 -5.53 6.04
CA PHE A 29 8.29 -4.08 5.79
C PHE A 29 9.54 -3.41 5.20
N ASN A 30 10.47 -4.18 4.64
CA ASN A 30 11.67 -3.69 3.96
C ASN A 30 11.67 -4.06 2.46
N GLU A 31 12.61 -3.53 1.70
CA GLU A 31 12.71 -3.72 0.25
C GLU A 31 13.06 -5.16 -0.11
N GLU A 32 13.93 -5.81 0.68
CA GLU A 32 14.36 -7.19 0.47
C GLU A 32 13.17 -8.15 0.57
N ALA A 33 12.26 -7.93 1.52
CA ALA A 33 11.04 -8.74 1.63
C ALA A 33 10.10 -8.53 0.43
N GLY A 34 10.02 -7.31 -0.08
CA GLY A 34 9.26 -7.00 -1.30
C GLY A 34 9.85 -7.67 -2.53
N GLU A 35 11.17 -7.65 -2.68
CA GLU A 35 11.89 -8.33 -3.75
C GLU A 35 11.68 -9.85 -3.68
N ALA A 36 11.86 -10.46 -2.51
CA ALA A 36 11.65 -11.89 -2.29
C ALA A 36 10.21 -12.32 -2.60
N ALA A 37 9.20 -11.51 -2.22
CA ALA A 37 7.81 -11.76 -2.54
C ALA A 37 7.56 -11.74 -4.05
N ALA A 38 8.11 -10.78 -4.78
CA ALA A 38 7.99 -10.71 -6.23
C ALA A 38 8.68 -11.91 -6.92
N GLN A 39 9.86 -12.33 -6.45
CA GLN A 39 10.55 -13.51 -6.95
C GLN A 39 9.71 -14.78 -6.73
N GLN A 40 9.05 -14.89 -5.57
CA GLN A 40 8.14 -15.99 -5.29
C GLN A 40 6.93 -16.00 -6.23
N ILE A 41 6.35 -14.84 -6.53
CA ILE A 41 5.26 -14.69 -7.52
C ILE A 41 5.73 -15.14 -8.89
N LEU A 42 6.87 -14.64 -9.36
CA LEU A 42 7.43 -14.93 -10.67
C LEU A 42 7.76 -16.43 -10.86
N SER A 43 8.31 -17.06 -9.81
CA SER A 43 8.71 -18.47 -9.86
C SER A 43 7.53 -19.45 -9.74
N SER A 44 6.39 -19.02 -9.22
CA SER A 44 5.21 -19.87 -9.08
C SER A 44 4.58 -20.27 -10.42
N GLY A 45 4.77 -19.46 -11.46
CA GLY A 45 4.08 -19.63 -12.75
C GLY A 45 2.59 -19.31 -12.72
N GLU A 46 2.05 -18.92 -11.57
CA GLU A 46 0.65 -18.54 -11.43
C GLU A 46 0.40 -17.11 -11.94
N PRO A 47 -0.75 -16.84 -12.56
CA PRO A 47 -1.12 -15.48 -12.97
C PRO A 47 -1.16 -14.52 -11.77
N CYS A 48 -0.62 -13.32 -11.94
CA CYS A 48 -0.71 -12.25 -10.97
C CYS A 48 -0.94 -10.93 -11.71
N ASP A 49 -2.13 -10.35 -11.56
CA ASP A 49 -2.50 -9.10 -12.22
C ASP A 49 -2.14 -7.86 -11.39
N ALA A 50 -2.12 -7.99 -10.07
CA ALA A 50 -1.83 -6.89 -9.17
C ALA A 50 -1.19 -7.35 -7.86
N VAL A 51 -0.37 -6.48 -7.28
CA VAL A 51 0.25 -6.62 -5.96
C VAL A 51 -0.13 -5.41 -5.11
N PHE A 52 -0.71 -5.65 -3.94
CA PHE A 52 -0.83 -4.66 -2.88
C PHE A 52 0.22 -4.98 -1.80
N ALA A 53 1.21 -4.15 -1.69
CA ALA A 53 2.25 -4.27 -0.67
C ALA A 53 1.81 -3.56 0.63
N ALA A 54 2.14 -4.15 1.78
CA ALA A 54 1.73 -3.62 3.07
C ALA A 54 2.38 -2.25 3.40
N ASN A 55 3.48 -1.90 2.74
CA ASN A 55 4.08 -0.56 2.76
C ASN A 55 4.81 -0.24 1.45
N ASP A 56 5.27 1.01 1.31
CA ASP A 56 5.98 1.47 0.11
C ASP A 56 7.36 0.84 -0.05
N MET A 57 8.08 0.52 1.05
CA MET A 57 9.41 -0.10 0.95
C MET A 57 9.30 -1.50 0.31
N MET A 58 8.32 -2.31 0.73
CA MET A 58 8.03 -3.59 0.08
C MET A 58 7.57 -3.40 -1.37
N ALA A 59 6.72 -2.38 -1.66
CA ALA A 59 6.30 -2.08 -3.03
C ALA A 59 7.49 -1.72 -3.93
N ILE A 60 8.48 -0.97 -3.41
CA ILE A 60 9.70 -0.59 -4.12
C ILE A 60 10.55 -1.82 -4.46
N GLY A 61 10.77 -2.72 -3.50
CA GLY A 61 11.47 -3.98 -3.74
C GLY A 61 10.76 -4.86 -4.77
N CYS A 62 9.43 -4.93 -4.67
CA CYS A 62 8.60 -5.64 -5.65
C CYS A 62 8.74 -5.05 -7.06
N LEU A 63 8.64 -3.72 -7.20
CA LEU A 63 8.85 -3.01 -8.47
C LEU A 63 10.22 -3.30 -9.09
N TYR A 64 11.26 -3.30 -8.25
CA TYR A 64 12.61 -3.63 -8.68
C TYR A 64 12.69 -5.04 -9.27
N ALA A 65 12.24 -6.06 -8.54
CA ALA A 65 12.29 -7.45 -8.99
C ALA A 65 11.44 -7.71 -10.24
N LEU A 66 10.23 -7.13 -10.34
CA LEU A 66 9.38 -7.23 -11.52
C LEU A 66 10.07 -6.66 -12.76
N ARG A 67 10.68 -5.47 -12.65
CA ARG A 67 11.41 -4.82 -13.74
C ARG A 67 12.65 -5.62 -14.15
N GLN A 68 13.41 -6.16 -13.21
CA GLN A 68 14.56 -7.04 -13.51
C GLN A 68 14.14 -8.30 -14.29
N ALA A 69 12.95 -8.83 -14.01
CA ALA A 69 12.36 -9.95 -14.73
C ALA A 69 11.67 -9.55 -16.06
N GLY A 70 11.82 -8.29 -16.49
CA GLY A 70 11.22 -7.79 -17.74
C GLY A 70 9.70 -7.62 -17.70
N ARG A 71 9.10 -7.62 -16.50
CA ARG A 71 7.66 -7.34 -16.34
C ARG A 71 7.39 -5.84 -16.38
N ARG A 72 6.40 -5.45 -17.16
CA ARG A 72 5.96 -4.05 -17.26
C ARG A 72 4.97 -3.76 -16.15
N VAL A 73 5.13 -2.62 -15.51
CA VAL A 73 4.20 -2.12 -14.50
C VAL A 73 3.63 -0.80 -15.02
N PRO A 74 2.31 -0.68 -15.17
CA PRO A 74 1.24 -1.57 -14.70
C PRO A 74 0.76 -2.62 -15.72
N GLU A 75 1.28 -2.68 -16.94
CA GLU A 75 0.70 -3.42 -18.05
C GLU A 75 0.62 -4.94 -17.79
N ASP A 76 1.67 -5.54 -17.22
CA ASP A 76 1.70 -6.96 -16.89
C ASP A 76 1.25 -7.22 -15.45
N VAL A 77 1.71 -6.36 -14.51
CA VAL A 77 1.36 -6.43 -13.07
C VAL A 77 1.20 -5.02 -12.52
N ALA A 78 0.05 -4.68 -11.96
CA ALA A 78 -0.14 -3.43 -11.22
C ALA A 78 0.47 -3.54 -9.80
N VAL A 79 1.02 -2.43 -9.28
CA VAL A 79 1.61 -2.41 -7.93
C VAL A 79 1.11 -1.19 -7.15
N ALA A 80 0.63 -1.42 -5.94
CA ALA A 80 0.28 -0.38 -4.99
C ALA A 80 0.97 -0.62 -3.64
N GLY A 81 1.33 0.48 -2.97
CA GLY A 81 1.95 0.50 -1.66
C GLY A 81 1.08 1.17 -0.59
N PHE A 82 1.73 1.56 0.50
CA PHE A 82 1.13 2.25 1.64
C PHE A 82 2.20 3.09 2.33
N ASP A 83 1.91 4.29 2.81
CA ASP A 83 2.63 5.29 3.60
C ASP A 83 2.90 6.61 2.86
N ASP A 84 3.01 6.62 1.53
CA ASP A 84 3.43 7.73 0.66
C ASP A 84 4.80 8.30 1.03
N VAL A 85 5.80 7.42 1.14
CA VAL A 85 7.17 7.84 1.37
C VAL A 85 7.68 8.73 0.22
N PRO A 86 8.64 9.65 0.46
CA PRO A 86 9.13 10.57 -0.59
C PRO A 86 9.56 9.89 -1.88
N LEU A 87 10.12 8.67 -1.79
CA LEU A 87 10.58 7.89 -2.95
C LEU A 87 9.43 7.39 -3.83
N ALA A 88 8.23 7.15 -3.28
CA ALA A 88 7.05 6.71 -4.01
C ALA A 88 6.70 7.67 -5.16
N ARG A 89 6.85 8.99 -4.93
CA ARG A 89 6.62 10.02 -5.96
C ARG A 89 7.56 9.87 -7.17
N TYR A 90 8.84 9.62 -6.92
CA TYR A 90 9.84 9.50 -8.00
C TYR A 90 9.69 8.21 -8.81
N LEU A 91 9.16 7.16 -8.19
CA LEU A 91 8.86 5.89 -8.83
C LEU A 91 7.46 5.85 -9.45
N ALA A 92 6.69 6.92 -9.33
CA ALA A 92 5.29 7.02 -9.72
C ALA A 92 4.43 5.90 -9.11
N LEU A 93 4.75 5.50 -7.86
CA LEU A 93 4.08 4.43 -7.13
C LEU A 93 2.73 4.93 -6.61
N THR A 94 1.66 4.23 -6.96
CA THR A 94 0.35 4.39 -6.32
C THR A 94 0.44 3.90 -4.88
N THR A 95 -0.04 4.70 -3.93
CA THR A 95 0.09 4.42 -2.51
C THR A 95 -1.04 5.06 -1.70
N ILE A 96 -1.06 4.79 -0.41
CA ILE A 96 -1.97 5.38 0.56
C ILE A 96 -1.21 6.37 1.43
N GLU A 97 -1.57 7.66 1.39
CA GLU A 97 -0.98 8.69 2.25
C GLU A 97 -1.55 8.62 3.67
N VAL A 98 -0.70 8.54 4.68
CA VAL A 98 -1.06 8.44 6.11
C VAL A 98 -0.82 9.74 6.90
N ARG A 99 -0.16 10.75 6.33
CA ARG A 99 0.16 12.05 6.98
C ARG A 99 0.77 11.93 8.38
N ILE A 100 1.78 11.07 8.51
CA ILE A 100 2.42 10.74 9.81
C ILE A 100 2.91 11.99 10.55
N ALA A 101 3.42 13.00 9.83
CA ALA A 101 3.89 14.25 10.44
C ALA A 101 2.75 15.02 11.12
N GLU A 102 1.57 15.08 10.51
CA GLU A 102 0.39 15.75 11.09
C GLU A 102 -0.12 14.99 12.32
N ILE A 103 -0.12 13.65 12.26
CA ILE A 103 -0.49 12.80 13.40
C ILE A 103 0.47 13.05 14.56
N GLY A 104 1.79 13.08 14.30
CA GLY A 104 2.81 13.38 15.32
C GLY A 104 2.64 14.75 15.94
N ALA A 105 2.42 15.80 15.13
CA ALA A 105 2.21 17.16 15.62
C ALA A 105 0.96 17.25 16.53
N ARG A 106 -0.14 16.62 16.13
CA ARG A 106 -1.37 16.58 16.96
C ARG A 106 -1.17 15.80 18.25
N ALA A 107 -0.45 14.69 18.20
CA ALA A 107 -0.15 13.90 19.40
C ALA A 107 0.65 14.72 20.41
N VAL A 108 1.68 15.46 19.96
CA VAL A 108 2.47 16.35 20.83
C VAL A 108 1.62 17.48 21.39
N SER A 109 0.80 18.16 20.57
CA SER A 109 -0.10 19.22 21.03
C SER A 109 -1.03 18.72 22.12
N ARG A 110 -1.64 17.54 21.92
CA ARG A 110 -2.53 16.92 22.88
C ARG A 110 -1.82 16.56 24.20
N LEU A 111 -0.58 16.07 24.11
CA LEU A 111 0.22 15.80 25.31
C LEU A 111 0.49 17.06 26.12
N ILE A 112 0.82 18.17 25.44
CA ILE A 112 1.01 19.47 26.09
C ILE A 112 -0.27 19.91 26.79
N ASP A 113 -1.43 19.84 26.14
CA ASP A 113 -2.71 20.22 26.74
C ASP A 113 -3.04 19.37 27.99
N MET A 114 -2.70 18.08 27.97
CA MET A 114 -2.84 17.21 29.13
C MET A 114 -1.94 17.63 30.28
N ILE A 115 -0.67 17.96 30.01
CA ILE A 115 0.30 18.41 31.01
C ILE A 115 -0.16 19.75 31.64
N GLU A 116 -0.71 20.65 30.83
CA GLU A 116 -1.20 21.97 31.28
C GLU A 116 -2.59 21.92 31.94
N GLY A 117 -3.19 20.75 32.08
CA GLY A 117 -4.50 20.57 32.70
C GLY A 117 -5.68 21.14 31.89
N LYS A 118 -5.50 21.40 30.62
CA LYS A 118 -6.52 21.96 29.72
C LYS A 118 -7.58 20.94 29.27
N GLY A 119 -7.56 19.72 29.83
CA GLY A 119 -8.58 18.71 29.59
C GLY A 119 -8.55 18.16 28.12
N ALA A 120 -7.50 17.47 27.73
CA ALA A 120 -7.52 16.70 26.52
C ALA A 120 -8.52 15.55 26.67
N GLY A 121 -9.59 15.56 25.86
CA GLY A 121 -10.58 14.48 25.87
C GLY A 121 -9.90 13.10 25.72
N SER A 122 -10.33 12.14 26.53
CA SER A 122 -9.91 10.74 26.36
C SER A 122 -10.58 10.15 25.12
N GLY A 123 -9.82 9.67 24.18
CA GLY A 123 -10.39 9.01 23.00
C GLY A 123 -9.34 8.69 21.92
N ILE A 124 -9.66 7.73 21.08
CA ILE A 124 -8.91 7.40 19.87
C ILE A 124 -9.34 8.38 18.77
N GLU A 125 -8.41 9.12 18.21
CA GLU A 125 -8.64 9.94 17.01
C GLU A 125 -8.22 9.15 15.78
N LEU A 126 -9.17 8.85 14.91
CA LEU A 126 -8.91 8.19 13.64
C LEU A 126 -8.77 9.22 12.54
N GLN A 127 -7.71 9.10 11.76
CA GLN A 127 -7.52 9.87 10.55
C GLN A 127 -7.76 8.99 9.32
N ALA A 128 -8.63 9.42 8.42
CA ALA A 128 -8.85 8.71 7.17
C ALA A 128 -7.61 8.85 6.26
N PRO A 129 -7.06 7.73 5.79
CA PRO A 129 -5.98 7.76 4.81
C PRO A 129 -6.49 8.21 3.44
N GLN A 130 -5.61 8.65 2.55
CA GLN A 130 -5.96 9.10 1.20
C GLN A 130 -5.24 8.27 0.14
N LEU A 131 -5.99 7.82 -0.89
CA LEU A 131 -5.39 7.18 -2.05
C LEU A 131 -4.67 8.23 -2.92
N VAL A 132 -3.39 7.98 -3.19
CA VAL A 132 -2.56 8.75 -4.11
C VAL A 132 -2.31 7.89 -5.35
N ALA A 133 -3.20 7.98 -6.34
CA ALA A 133 -3.09 7.21 -7.57
C ALA A 133 -1.97 7.77 -8.45
N ARG A 134 -1.09 6.87 -8.94
CA ARG A 134 0.03 7.16 -9.84
C ARG A 134 0.15 6.11 -10.95
N ALA A 135 1.28 6.11 -11.66
CA ALA A 135 1.42 5.30 -12.88
C ALA A 135 1.43 3.78 -12.64
N THR A 136 1.80 3.30 -11.46
CA THR A 136 1.91 1.85 -11.20
C THR A 136 0.57 1.11 -11.13
N THR A 137 -0.56 1.81 -11.19
CA THR A 137 -1.92 1.25 -11.28
C THR A 137 -2.76 1.92 -12.36
N ALA A 138 -2.13 2.63 -13.30
CA ALA A 138 -2.87 3.27 -14.40
C ALA A 138 -3.67 2.21 -15.20
N PRO A 139 -4.86 2.57 -15.76
CA PRO A 139 -5.64 1.64 -16.55
C PRO A 139 -4.80 1.06 -17.70
N ARG A 140 -4.87 -0.25 -17.92
CA ARG A 140 -4.27 -0.89 -19.09
C ARG A 140 -4.92 -0.31 -20.34
N SER A 141 -4.11 0.20 -21.29
CA SER A 141 -4.60 0.70 -22.57
C SER A 141 -5.29 -0.46 -23.31
N GLY A 142 -6.63 -0.46 -23.38
CA GLY A 142 -7.40 -1.48 -24.09
C GLY A 142 -8.50 -2.18 -23.28
N VAL A 143 -8.59 -1.98 -21.97
CA VAL A 143 -9.75 -2.44 -21.19
C VAL A 143 -10.71 -1.27 -21.05
N ALA A 144 -11.78 -1.25 -21.89
CA ALA A 144 -12.88 -0.31 -21.71
C ALA A 144 -13.49 -0.54 -20.31
N ALA A 145 -13.61 0.54 -19.54
CA ALA A 145 -14.35 0.51 -18.29
C ALA A 145 -15.78 0.04 -18.60
N HIS A 146 -16.12 -1.14 -18.13
CA HIS A 146 -17.51 -1.58 -18.12
C HIS A 146 -18.17 -0.81 -17.00
N GLY A 147 -19.01 0.15 -17.40
CA GLY A 147 -19.85 0.96 -16.54
C GLY A 147 -20.99 0.17 -15.88
#